data_2c58dc7a527cd61606e6f095ec15a844
#
_entry.id   2c58dc7a527cd61606e6f095ec15a844
#
_cell.length_a   1.000
_cell.length_b   1.000
_cell.length_c   1.000
_cell.angle_alpha   90.00
_cell.angle_beta   90.00
_cell.angle_gamma   90.00
#
_symmetry.space_group_name_H-M   'P 1'
#
loop_
_entity.id
_entity.type
_entity.pdbx_description
1 polymer ?
#
loop_
_entity_poly.entity_id
_entity_poly.type
_entity_poly.pdbx_seq_one_letter_code
_entity_poly.pdbx_strand_id
1 'polypeptide(L)'
;LLALIVKGPKFKGKLKYRWNIPLVLAGFVLFAGVTQLALEKRVLSNYFGNIAFAYEDYGYPYCLGVTIFDTGISCPRDYSEKEIKRIEKTEENLPETREGEYPNIIFLQLESFFDPELVNYLEISEDPIPNFRKLMKEYTSGYYKVPSVGAGTANTEFESITGMSLRYFGPGEYPYKSILKETTCESAPYVLGELGYSSHAIHNNEANFYGRRSIFPNLGFDTFTS
;
A
#
# COMPACT_ATOMS: atom_id res chain seq x y z
N LEU A 1 -15.94 26.46 -3.24
CA LEU A 1 -17.16 25.95 -2.59
C LEU A 1 -17.80 27.01 -1.68
N LEU A 2 -17.07 27.60 -0.73
CA LEU A 2 -17.55 28.69 0.16
C LEU A 2 -18.10 29.88 -0.62
N ALA A 3 -17.43 30.31 -1.69
CA ALA A 3 -17.90 31.40 -2.54
C ALA A 3 -19.22 31.05 -3.27
N LEU A 4 -19.44 29.83 -3.67
CA LEU A 4 -20.69 29.33 -4.25
C LEU A 4 -21.82 29.27 -3.22
N ILE A 5 -21.53 28.91 -1.98
CA ILE A 5 -22.51 28.87 -0.87
C ILE A 5 -22.94 30.33 -0.53
N VAL A 6 -22.00 31.27 -0.50
CA VAL A 6 -22.29 32.69 -0.12
C VAL A 6 -22.88 33.51 -1.26
N LYS A 7 -22.41 33.31 -2.51
CA LYS A 7 -22.81 34.08 -3.70
C LYS A 7 -23.73 33.33 -4.67
N GLY A 8 -24.02 32.07 -4.41
CA GLY A 8 -24.91 31.25 -5.26
C GLY A 8 -26.37 31.75 -5.21
N PRO A 9 -27.19 31.29 -6.17
CA PRO A 9 -28.59 31.66 -6.23
C PRO A 9 -29.31 31.20 -4.96
N LYS A 10 -29.90 32.12 -4.22
CA LYS A 10 -30.68 31.80 -3.01
C LYS A 10 -32.06 31.28 -3.39
N PHE A 11 -32.40 30.13 -2.89
CA PHE A 11 -33.75 29.58 -3.06
C PHE A 11 -34.78 30.44 -2.33
N LYS A 12 -35.71 31.06 -3.09
CA LYS A 12 -36.74 31.97 -2.55
C LYS A 12 -38.05 31.26 -2.22
N GLY A 13 -38.18 29.95 -2.47
CA GLY A 13 -39.38 29.19 -2.21
C GLY A 13 -39.44 28.58 -0.80
N LYS A 14 -40.64 28.28 -0.31
CA LYS A 14 -40.80 27.49 0.92
C LYS A 14 -40.39 26.04 0.67
N LEU A 15 -39.43 25.56 1.41
CA LEU A 15 -39.02 24.16 1.37
C LEU A 15 -40.15 23.26 1.85
N LYS A 16 -40.61 22.34 0.97
CA LYS A 16 -41.60 21.33 1.33
C LYS A 16 -40.86 20.11 1.92
N TYR A 17 -40.47 20.21 3.18
CA TYR A 17 -39.65 19.16 3.84
C TYR A 17 -40.23 17.76 3.71
N ARG A 18 -41.56 17.63 3.72
CA ARG A 18 -42.28 16.35 3.55
C ARG A 18 -41.88 15.62 2.26
N TRP A 19 -41.57 16.34 1.18
CA TRP A 19 -41.21 15.78 -0.11
C TRP A 19 -39.70 15.88 -0.38
N ASN A 20 -39.07 16.95 0.06
CA ASN A 20 -37.64 17.18 -0.22
C ASN A 20 -36.74 16.23 0.57
N ILE A 21 -37.07 15.91 1.83
CA ILE A 21 -36.28 14.97 2.64
C ILE A 21 -36.29 13.56 2.01
N PRO A 22 -37.44 12.93 1.70
CA PRO A 22 -37.46 11.64 1.02
C PRO A 22 -36.75 11.65 -0.34
N LEU A 23 -36.86 12.72 -1.11
CA LEU A 23 -36.20 12.86 -2.41
C LEU A 23 -34.66 12.87 -2.25
N VAL A 24 -34.16 13.65 -1.29
CA VAL A 24 -32.72 13.70 -1.00
C VAL A 24 -32.21 12.33 -0.52
N LEU A 25 -32.93 11.67 0.40
CA LEU A 25 -32.60 10.33 0.85
C LEU A 25 -32.58 9.33 -0.29
N ALA A 26 -33.58 9.35 -1.16
CA ALA A 26 -33.64 8.50 -2.36
C ALA A 26 -32.44 8.77 -3.28
N GLY A 27 -32.05 10.03 -3.44
CA GLY A 27 -30.86 10.42 -4.18
C GLY A 27 -29.56 9.85 -3.59
N PHE A 28 -29.42 9.89 -2.27
CA PHE A 28 -28.27 9.27 -1.59
C PHE A 28 -28.25 7.76 -1.74
N VAL A 29 -29.38 7.08 -1.60
CA VAL A 29 -29.48 5.63 -1.77
C VAL A 29 -29.14 5.24 -3.23
N LEU A 30 -29.67 5.98 -4.20
CA LEU A 30 -29.34 5.76 -5.60
C LEU A 30 -27.85 5.96 -5.88
N PHE A 31 -27.28 7.07 -5.38
CA PHE A 31 -25.85 7.36 -5.52
C PHE A 31 -24.98 6.25 -4.91
N ALA A 32 -25.29 5.82 -3.69
CA ALA A 32 -24.58 4.73 -3.03
C ALA A 32 -24.67 3.41 -3.82
N GLY A 33 -25.87 3.07 -4.31
CA GLY A 33 -26.08 1.87 -5.12
C GLY A 33 -25.31 1.89 -6.45
N VAL A 34 -25.33 3.03 -7.14
CA VAL A 34 -24.56 3.19 -8.39
C VAL A 34 -23.04 3.12 -8.11
N THR A 35 -22.57 3.74 -7.03
CA THR A 35 -21.16 3.68 -6.63
C THR A 35 -20.75 2.23 -6.31
N GLN A 36 -21.56 1.50 -5.54
CA GLN A 36 -21.27 0.11 -5.21
C GLN A 36 -21.23 -0.76 -6.48
N LEU A 37 -22.17 -0.59 -7.39
CA LEU A 37 -22.19 -1.31 -8.66
C LEU A 37 -20.96 -0.99 -9.52
N ALA A 38 -20.53 0.27 -9.53
CA ALA A 38 -19.33 0.68 -10.27
C ALA A 38 -18.04 0.09 -9.67
N LEU A 39 -17.95 -0.06 -8.34
CA LEU A 39 -16.86 -0.76 -7.66
C LEU A 39 -16.85 -2.25 -7.99
N GLU A 40 -18.00 -2.92 -7.96
CA GLU A 40 -18.13 -4.33 -8.32
C GLU A 40 -17.76 -4.60 -9.78
N LYS A 41 -18.13 -3.70 -10.68
CA LYS A 41 -17.77 -3.74 -12.11
C LYS A 41 -16.34 -3.27 -12.40
N ARG A 42 -15.57 -2.85 -11.37
CA ARG A 42 -14.22 -2.32 -11.50
C ARG A 42 -14.10 -1.08 -12.41
N VAL A 43 -15.18 -0.32 -12.56
CA VAL A 43 -15.19 0.99 -13.22
C VAL A 43 -14.61 2.05 -12.29
N LEU A 44 -14.91 1.94 -10.99
CA LEU A 44 -14.27 2.71 -9.92
C LEU A 44 -13.34 1.81 -9.11
N SER A 45 -12.32 2.43 -8.50
CA SER A 45 -11.45 1.78 -7.53
C SER A 45 -11.48 2.54 -6.21
N ASN A 46 -11.48 1.82 -5.10
CA ASN A 46 -11.24 2.38 -3.76
C ASN A 46 -9.76 2.23 -3.34
N TYR A 47 -8.97 1.53 -4.12
CA TYR A 47 -7.52 1.43 -3.91
C TYR A 47 -6.80 2.45 -4.80
N PHE A 48 -6.03 3.33 -4.18
CA PHE A 48 -5.29 4.38 -4.86
C PHE A 48 -3.79 4.16 -4.73
N GLY A 49 -3.15 3.64 -5.76
CA GLY A 49 -1.69 3.51 -5.81
C GLY A 49 -0.96 4.85 -5.78
N ASN A 50 -1.60 5.90 -6.32
CA ASN A 50 -1.21 7.30 -6.17
C ASN A 50 -2.47 8.16 -6.04
N ILE A 51 -2.61 8.84 -4.91
CA ILE A 51 -3.82 9.63 -4.61
C ILE A 51 -3.98 10.84 -5.53
N ALA A 52 -2.89 11.42 -6.04
CA ALA A 52 -2.98 12.55 -6.96
C ALA A 52 -3.62 12.11 -8.29
N PHE A 53 -3.20 10.98 -8.84
CA PHE A 53 -3.80 10.43 -10.06
C PHE A 53 -5.25 10.00 -9.82
N ALA A 54 -5.58 9.47 -8.64
CA ALA A 54 -6.96 9.14 -8.31
C ALA A 54 -7.87 10.39 -8.32
N TYR A 55 -7.39 11.54 -7.87
CA TYR A 55 -8.13 12.80 -7.97
C TYR A 55 -8.34 13.27 -9.41
N GLU A 56 -7.40 13.02 -10.30
CA GLU A 56 -7.53 13.31 -11.73
C GLU A 56 -8.54 12.37 -12.40
N ASP A 57 -8.48 11.08 -12.12
CA ASP A 57 -9.31 10.05 -12.75
C ASP A 57 -10.76 10.03 -12.23
N TYR A 58 -10.95 10.15 -10.92
CA TYR A 58 -12.26 9.95 -10.27
C TYR A 58 -12.88 11.24 -9.71
N GLY A 59 -12.11 12.31 -9.64
CA GLY A 59 -12.54 13.60 -9.14
C GLY A 59 -12.58 13.71 -7.61
N TYR A 60 -12.50 14.97 -7.13
CA TYR A 60 -12.36 15.30 -5.72
C TYR A 60 -13.47 14.72 -4.81
N PRO A 61 -14.78 14.82 -5.13
CA PRO A 61 -15.82 14.35 -4.22
C PRO A 61 -15.77 12.86 -3.92
N TYR A 62 -15.48 12.06 -4.94
CA TYR A 62 -15.37 10.61 -4.79
C TYR A 62 -14.14 10.23 -3.95
N CYS A 63 -12.97 10.74 -4.31
CA CYS A 63 -11.73 10.43 -3.60
C CYS A 63 -11.76 10.89 -2.15
N LEU A 64 -12.32 12.08 -1.87
CA LEU A 64 -12.51 12.55 -0.49
C LEU A 64 -13.43 11.61 0.29
N GLY A 65 -14.54 11.17 -0.32
CA GLY A 65 -15.46 10.22 0.30
C GLY A 65 -14.75 8.90 0.64
N VAL A 66 -14.04 8.32 -0.34
CA VAL A 66 -13.27 7.08 -0.11
C VAL A 66 -12.23 7.27 1.01
N THR A 67 -11.47 8.37 1.00
CA THR A 67 -10.45 8.63 2.04
C THR A 67 -11.04 8.77 3.45
N ILE A 68 -12.27 9.29 3.58
CA ILE A 68 -12.93 9.47 4.88
C ILE A 68 -13.55 8.15 5.38
N PHE A 69 -14.16 7.37 4.48
CA PHE A 69 -14.99 6.21 4.85
C PHE A 69 -14.29 4.86 4.70
N ASP A 70 -13.27 4.76 3.85
CA ASP A 70 -12.49 3.56 3.68
C ASP A 70 -11.18 3.68 4.47
N THR A 71 -11.16 3.07 5.64
CA THR A 71 -10.00 3.04 6.56
C THR A 71 -9.21 1.73 6.45
N GLY A 72 -9.42 0.97 5.38
CA GLY A 72 -8.80 -0.33 5.18
C GLY A 72 -9.64 -1.48 5.75
N ILE A 73 -8.99 -2.59 6.02
CA ILE A 73 -9.66 -3.78 6.57
C ILE A 73 -10.07 -3.51 8.02
N SER A 74 -11.34 -3.77 8.32
CA SER A 74 -11.82 -3.79 9.69
C SER A 74 -11.41 -5.09 10.39
N CYS A 75 -11.27 -5.04 11.72
CA CYS A 75 -11.01 -6.22 12.52
C CYS A 75 -12.07 -7.31 12.22
N PRO A 76 -11.66 -8.55 11.91
CA PRO A 76 -12.58 -9.65 11.67
C PRO A 76 -13.51 -9.87 12.89
N ARG A 77 -14.77 -10.25 12.62
CA ARG A 77 -15.77 -10.44 13.68
C ARG A 77 -15.45 -11.61 14.62
N ASP A 78 -14.69 -12.57 14.13
CA ASP A 78 -14.23 -13.77 14.85
C ASP A 78 -12.84 -13.60 15.45
N TYR A 79 -12.25 -12.39 15.37
CA TYR A 79 -10.96 -12.10 15.97
C TYR A 79 -11.02 -12.34 17.49
N SER A 80 -10.27 -13.33 17.94
CA SER A 80 -10.21 -13.73 19.33
C SER A 80 -8.92 -14.45 19.65
N GLU A 81 -8.50 -14.44 20.92
CA GLU A 81 -7.32 -15.19 21.38
C GLU A 81 -7.42 -16.68 21.04
N LYS A 82 -8.62 -17.26 21.05
CA LYS A 82 -8.85 -18.65 20.66
C LYS A 82 -8.55 -18.90 19.20
N GLU A 83 -8.92 -17.96 18.33
CA GLU A 83 -8.66 -18.07 16.89
C GLU A 83 -7.18 -17.90 16.58
N ILE A 84 -6.50 -16.98 17.25
CA ILE A 84 -5.05 -16.83 17.15
C ILE A 84 -4.34 -18.12 17.56
N LYS A 85 -4.65 -18.68 18.72
CA LYS A 85 -4.08 -19.96 19.17
C LYS A 85 -4.39 -21.12 18.24
N ARG A 86 -5.51 -21.08 17.51
CA ARG A 86 -5.83 -22.09 16.49
C ARG A 86 -4.90 -21.98 15.28
N ILE A 87 -4.61 -20.77 14.85
CA ILE A 87 -3.68 -20.48 13.75
C ILE A 87 -2.26 -20.92 14.14
N GLU A 88 -1.78 -20.50 15.32
CA GLU A 88 -0.47 -20.87 15.86
C GLU A 88 -0.26 -22.40 15.86
N LYS A 89 -1.24 -23.16 16.34
CA LYS A 89 -1.18 -24.64 16.32
C LYS A 89 -1.12 -25.25 14.92
N THR A 90 -1.61 -24.54 13.91
CA THR A 90 -1.54 -25.00 12.53
C THR A 90 -0.11 -24.80 11.99
N GLU A 91 0.55 -23.72 12.44
CA GLU A 91 1.93 -23.40 12.06
C GLU A 91 2.96 -24.31 12.76
N GLU A 92 2.72 -24.74 13.99
CA GLU A 92 3.56 -25.73 14.69
C GLU A 92 3.75 -27.06 13.93
N ASN A 93 2.89 -27.37 12.97
CA ASN A 93 2.99 -28.56 12.14
C ASN A 93 3.75 -28.34 10.83
N LEU A 94 4.34 -27.17 10.62
CA LEU A 94 5.23 -26.94 9.49
C LEU A 94 6.54 -27.71 9.69
N PRO A 95 7.16 -28.25 8.62
CA PRO A 95 8.40 -29.01 8.74
C PRO A 95 9.49 -28.09 9.34
N GLU A 96 10.17 -28.61 10.36
CA GLU A 96 11.30 -27.93 10.98
C GLU A 96 12.34 -27.51 9.94
N THR A 97 12.88 -26.31 10.13
CA THR A 97 13.96 -25.79 9.31
C THR A 97 15.15 -26.73 9.34
N ARG A 98 15.73 -27.02 8.18
CA ARG A 98 16.90 -27.87 8.06
C ARG A 98 18.06 -27.28 8.85
N GLU A 99 18.71 -28.07 9.70
CA GLU A 99 20.02 -27.75 10.25
C GLU A 99 21.01 -27.56 9.09
N GLY A 100 21.70 -26.45 9.02
CA GLY A 100 22.68 -26.14 7.97
C GLY A 100 23.32 -24.77 8.15
N GLU A 101 24.35 -24.51 7.36
CA GLU A 101 24.90 -23.16 7.23
C GLU A 101 23.90 -22.27 6.48
N TYR A 102 23.48 -21.19 7.11
CA TYR A 102 22.58 -20.21 6.51
C TYR A 102 23.36 -19.24 5.64
N PRO A 103 22.99 -19.02 4.36
CA PRO A 103 23.66 -18.06 3.49
C PRO A 103 23.40 -16.62 3.93
N ASN A 104 24.31 -15.72 3.60
CA ASN A 104 23.99 -14.29 3.69
C ASN A 104 22.87 -13.94 2.72
N ILE A 105 21.90 -13.12 3.17
CA ILE A 105 20.75 -12.71 2.39
C ILE A 105 20.86 -11.19 2.13
N ILE A 106 20.76 -10.79 0.86
CA ILE A 106 20.82 -9.40 0.44
C ILE A 106 19.52 -9.05 -0.28
N PHE A 107 18.74 -8.14 0.29
CA PHE A 107 17.60 -7.51 -0.37
C PHE A 107 18.08 -6.21 -1.01
N LEU A 108 18.11 -6.15 -2.33
CA LEU A 108 18.52 -4.96 -3.06
C LEU A 108 17.31 -4.35 -3.77
N GLN A 109 16.76 -3.28 -3.23
CA GLN A 109 15.69 -2.51 -3.88
C GLN A 109 16.29 -1.39 -4.73
N LEU A 110 16.11 -1.48 -6.05
CA LEU A 110 16.54 -0.48 -7.01
C LEU A 110 15.35 0.40 -7.38
N GLU A 111 15.22 1.54 -6.71
CA GLU A 111 14.01 2.37 -6.69
C GLU A 111 13.53 2.83 -8.07
N SER A 112 14.41 3.42 -8.87
CA SER A 112 14.06 3.99 -10.18
C SER A 112 14.54 3.12 -11.35
N PHE A 113 14.93 1.88 -11.06
CA PHE A 113 15.40 0.96 -12.08
C PHE A 113 14.20 0.43 -12.88
N PHE A 114 14.29 0.53 -14.20
CA PHE A 114 13.33 -0.04 -15.13
C PHE A 114 14.03 -0.46 -16.43
N ASP A 115 13.37 -1.26 -17.23
CA ASP A 115 13.86 -1.63 -18.55
C ASP A 115 13.49 -0.57 -19.59
N PRO A 116 14.45 0.21 -20.12
CA PRO A 116 14.16 1.25 -21.10
C PRO A 116 13.56 0.72 -22.42
N GLU A 117 13.78 -0.55 -22.75
CA GLU A 117 13.20 -1.15 -23.97
C GLU A 117 11.67 -1.31 -23.89
N LEU A 118 11.08 -1.23 -22.67
CA LEU A 118 9.63 -1.22 -22.48
C LEU A 118 8.99 0.12 -22.86
N VAL A 119 9.79 1.15 -23.15
CA VAL A 119 9.30 2.48 -23.51
C VAL A 119 9.14 2.59 -25.03
N ASN A 120 7.94 2.50 -25.53
CA ASN A 120 7.60 2.35 -26.96
C ASN A 120 8.09 3.47 -27.89
N TYR A 121 8.43 4.64 -27.36
CA TYR A 121 8.91 5.78 -28.14
C TYR A 121 10.41 6.01 -28.06
N LEU A 122 11.15 5.14 -27.36
CA LEU A 122 12.60 5.18 -27.32
C LEU A 122 13.20 4.26 -28.38
N GLU A 123 14.12 4.81 -29.19
CA GLU A 123 14.99 4.04 -30.04
C GLU A 123 16.34 3.88 -29.33
N ILE A 124 16.70 2.65 -29.01
CA ILE A 124 17.89 2.31 -28.23
C ILE A 124 18.85 1.53 -29.16
N SER A 125 20.07 2.04 -29.34
CA SER A 125 21.06 1.45 -30.21
C SER A 125 21.78 0.22 -29.65
N GLU A 126 21.86 0.13 -28.32
CA GLU A 126 22.52 -0.96 -27.61
C GLU A 126 21.71 -1.31 -26.36
N ASP A 127 21.78 -2.56 -25.91
CA ASP A 127 21.10 -3.00 -24.66
C ASP A 127 21.63 -2.20 -23.47
N PRO A 128 20.77 -1.39 -22.80
CA PRO A 128 21.20 -0.52 -21.70
C PRO A 128 21.42 -1.26 -20.39
N ILE A 129 20.94 -2.52 -20.28
CA ILE A 129 20.98 -3.31 -19.03
C ILE A 129 21.42 -4.76 -19.24
N PRO A 130 22.51 -5.03 -19.98
CA PRO A 130 22.90 -6.37 -20.43
C PRO A 130 23.16 -7.32 -19.25
N ASN A 131 23.77 -6.83 -18.16
CA ASN A 131 24.03 -7.64 -16.97
C ASN A 131 22.76 -8.05 -16.27
N PHE A 132 21.76 -7.17 -16.16
CA PHE A 132 20.48 -7.48 -15.54
C PHE A 132 19.72 -8.51 -16.39
N ARG A 133 19.69 -8.35 -17.72
CA ARG A 133 19.08 -9.33 -18.63
C ARG A 133 19.76 -10.70 -18.54
N LYS A 134 21.06 -10.74 -18.36
CA LYS A 134 21.81 -11.98 -18.14
C LYS A 134 21.33 -12.65 -16.84
N LEU A 135 21.27 -11.91 -15.72
CA LEU A 135 20.78 -12.43 -14.45
C LEU A 135 19.33 -12.95 -14.56
N MET A 136 18.45 -12.24 -15.25
CA MET A 136 17.08 -12.70 -15.48
C MET A 136 16.99 -14.02 -16.24
N LYS A 137 17.95 -14.31 -17.13
CA LYS A 137 17.98 -15.57 -17.87
C LYS A 137 18.59 -16.73 -17.08
N GLU A 138 19.57 -16.44 -16.25
CA GLU A 138 20.35 -17.44 -15.53
C GLU A 138 19.76 -17.83 -14.16
N TYR A 139 18.95 -16.93 -13.56
CA TYR A 139 18.38 -17.13 -12.23
C TYR A 139 16.85 -16.99 -12.24
N THR A 140 16.21 -17.42 -11.16
CA THR A 140 14.77 -17.25 -10.98
C THR A 140 14.41 -15.78 -11.06
N SER A 141 13.52 -15.44 -11.96
CA SER A 141 13.10 -14.06 -12.21
C SER A 141 11.60 -13.98 -12.48
N GLY A 142 11.03 -12.81 -12.32
CA GLY A 142 9.62 -12.56 -12.57
C GLY A 142 9.26 -11.08 -12.40
N TYR A 143 7.98 -10.77 -12.59
CA TYR A 143 7.46 -9.42 -12.37
C TYR A 143 6.89 -9.29 -10.96
N TYR A 144 7.30 -8.25 -10.26
CA TYR A 144 6.75 -7.86 -8.98
C TYR A 144 5.73 -6.72 -9.16
N LYS A 145 4.50 -6.95 -8.72
CA LYS A 145 3.45 -5.93 -8.77
C LYS A 145 3.60 -5.00 -7.56
N VAL A 146 4.05 -3.79 -7.82
CA VAL A 146 4.26 -2.77 -6.79
C VAL A 146 2.96 -2.05 -6.40
N PRO A 147 2.81 -1.62 -5.14
CA PRO A 147 1.60 -0.95 -4.64
C PRO A 147 1.51 0.53 -5.04
N SER A 148 2.61 1.15 -5.44
CA SER A 148 2.69 2.58 -5.72
C SER A 148 3.14 2.86 -7.14
N VAL A 149 2.62 3.93 -7.76
CA VAL A 149 2.97 4.40 -9.09
C VAL A 149 3.44 5.85 -9.00
N GLY A 150 4.60 6.16 -9.61
CA GLY A 150 5.14 7.51 -9.73
C GLY A 150 5.81 8.08 -8.48
N ALA A 151 5.50 7.57 -7.29
CA ALA A 151 6.11 7.95 -6.01
C ALA A 151 5.74 6.93 -4.94
N GLY A 152 6.34 7.04 -3.74
CA GLY A 152 5.94 6.21 -2.60
C GLY A 152 6.66 4.86 -2.52
N THR A 153 7.94 4.80 -2.88
CA THR A 153 8.78 3.59 -2.80
C THR A 153 8.85 2.96 -1.41
N ALA A 154 8.66 3.75 -0.34
CA ALA A 154 8.51 3.23 1.02
C ALA A 154 7.33 2.25 1.16
N ASN A 155 6.30 2.38 0.34
CA ASN A 155 5.18 1.45 0.29
C ASN A 155 5.56 0.11 -0.35
N THR A 156 6.36 0.13 -1.41
CA THR A 156 6.93 -1.08 -2.02
C THR A 156 7.92 -1.75 -1.07
N GLU A 157 8.75 -0.97 -0.39
CA GLU A 157 9.68 -1.43 0.64
C GLU A 157 8.94 -2.12 1.78
N PHE A 158 7.85 -1.53 2.27
CA PHE A 158 6.99 -2.12 3.29
C PHE A 158 6.44 -3.49 2.85
N GLU A 159 5.80 -3.59 1.68
CA GLU A 159 5.26 -4.86 1.18
C GLU A 159 6.35 -5.92 1.00
N SER A 160 7.55 -5.52 0.52
CA SER A 160 8.66 -6.44 0.29
C SER A 160 9.25 -7.00 1.58
N ILE A 161 9.33 -6.18 2.63
CA ILE A 161 9.95 -6.55 3.92
C ILE A 161 8.96 -7.31 4.81
N THR A 162 7.68 -6.94 4.78
CA THR A 162 6.66 -7.51 5.68
C THR A 162 5.81 -8.61 5.05
N GLY A 163 5.75 -8.68 3.72
CA GLY A 163 4.80 -9.54 3.01
C GLY A 163 3.34 -9.07 3.11
N MET A 164 3.07 -7.96 3.79
CA MET A 164 1.70 -7.41 3.94
C MET A 164 1.33 -6.56 2.73
N SER A 165 0.10 -6.68 2.25
CA SER A 165 -0.37 -5.86 1.14
C SER A 165 -1.01 -4.56 1.62
N LEU A 166 -0.64 -3.44 1.00
CA LEU A 166 -1.26 -2.13 1.22
C LEU A 166 -2.73 -2.06 0.82
N ARG A 167 -3.26 -3.05 0.11
CA ARG A 167 -4.70 -3.15 -0.16
C ARG A 167 -5.55 -3.25 1.11
N TYR A 168 -4.93 -3.63 2.22
CA TYR A 168 -5.57 -3.75 3.52
C TYR A 168 -5.48 -2.49 4.37
N PHE A 169 -4.85 -1.45 3.86
CA PHE A 169 -4.76 -0.12 4.48
C PHE A 169 -5.72 0.86 3.81
N GLY A 170 -5.92 2.00 4.44
CA GLY A 170 -6.72 3.08 3.86
C GLY A 170 -6.10 3.65 2.56
N PRO A 171 -6.92 4.23 1.68
CA PRO A 171 -6.46 4.77 0.41
C PRO A 171 -5.38 5.83 0.58
N GLY A 172 -4.24 5.64 -0.09
CA GLY A 172 -3.10 6.56 -0.04
C GLY A 172 -2.34 6.54 1.29
N GLU A 173 -2.54 5.54 2.13
CA GLU A 173 -1.82 5.39 3.39
C GLU A 173 -0.36 5.00 3.16
N TYR A 174 0.48 5.49 4.05
CA TYR A 174 1.89 5.15 4.16
C TYR A 174 2.14 4.57 5.55
N PRO A 175 2.30 3.24 5.70
CA PRO A 175 2.59 2.62 7.00
C PRO A 175 3.80 3.24 7.71
N TYR A 176 4.80 3.71 6.97
CA TYR A 176 5.95 4.44 7.48
C TYR A 176 5.60 5.81 8.10
N LYS A 177 4.47 6.38 7.75
CA LYS A 177 3.99 7.68 8.28
C LYS A 177 2.88 7.53 9.31
N SER A 178 2.30 6.34 9.42
CA SER A 178 1.20 6.02 10.34
C SER A 178 1.62 4.94 11.33
N ILE A 179 1.17 3.73 11.16
CA ILE A 179 1.23 2.66 12.16
C ILE A 179 2.65 2.29 12.62
N LEU A 180 3.62 2.26 11.72
CA LEU A 180 5.01 1.90 12.06
C LEU A 180 5.76 2.94 12.89
N LYS A 181 5.18 4.12 13.10
CA LYS A 181 5.73 5.08 14.08
C LYS A 181 5.44 4.69 15.51
N GLU A 182 4.41 3.90 15.74
CA GLU A 182 3.83 3.62 17.06
C GLU A 182 3.95 2.16 17.46
N THR A 183 4.11 1.26 16.48
CA THR A 183 4.15 -0.18 16.74
C THR A 183 5.16 -0.91 15.87
N THR A 184 5.59 -2.06 16.36
CA THR A 184 6.38 -3.03 15.59
C THR A 184 5.48 -3.77 14.59
N CYS A 185 6.08 -4.37 13.58
CA CYS A 185 5.42 -5.18 12.58
C CYS A 185 6.29 -6.37 12.26
N GLU A 186 5.71 -7.55 12.18
CA GLU A 186 6.41 -8.75 11.71
C GLU A 186 7.00 -8.50 10.31
N SER A 187 8.21 -8.98 10.11
CA SER A 187 9.01 -8.66 8.92
C SER A 187 10.11 -9.69 8.69
N ALA A 188 10.72 -9.67 7.51
CA ALA A 188 11.87 -10.52 7.22
C ALA A 188 13.02 -10.38 8.25
N PRO A 189 13.42 -9.18 8.72
CA PRO A 189 14.39 -9.04 9.82
C PRO A 189 14.00 -9.79 11.09
N TYR A 190 12.75 -9.71 11.55
CA TYR A 190 12.31 -10.44 12.75
C TYR A 190 12.39 -11.95 12.54
N VAL A 191 11.81 -12.46 11.44
CA VAL A 191 11.81 -13.90 11.13
C VAL A 191 13.23 -14.45 11.00
N LEU A 192 14.11 -13.72 10.33
CA LEU A 192 15.52 -14.13 10.17
C LEU A 192 16.31 -14.01 11.48
N GLY A 193 15.96 -13.03 12.33
CA GLY A 193 16.55 -12.86 13.65
C GLY A 193 16.32 -14.07 14.56
N GLU A 194 15.15 -14.72 14.49
CA GLU A 194 14.85 -15.97 15.20
C GLU A 194 15.74 -17.14 14.75
N LEU A 195 16.24 -17.10 13.52
CA LEU A 195 17.21 -18.04 12.98
C LEU A 195 18.68 -17.66 13.26
N GLY A 196 18.91 -16.60 14.03
CA GLY A 196 20.25 -16.14 14.42
C GLY A 196 20.93 -15.18 13.43
N TYR A 197 20.20 -14.63 12.45
CA TYR A 197 20.74 -13.60 11.58
C TYR A 197 20.82 -12.25 12.29
N SER A 198 21.83 -11.46 11.92
CA SER A 198 21.86 -10.02 12.19
C SER A 198 21.42 -9.28 10.94
N SER A 199 20.64 -8.21 11.12
CA SER A 199 20.06 -7.44 10.03
C SER A 199 20.62 -6.02 9.97
N HIS A 200 21.02 -5.58 8.79
CA HIS A 200 21.54 -4.23 8.55
C HIS A 200 20.86 -3.58 7.36
N ALA A 201 20.19 -2.45 7.59
CA ALA A 201 19.59 -1.66 6.52
C ALA A 201 20.57 -0.59 6.03
N ILE A 202 20.61 -0.37 4.71
CA ILE A 202 21.38 0.70 4.07
C ILE A 202 20.48 1.49 3.15
N HIS A 203 20.52 2.82 3.23
CA HIS A 203 19.76 3.70 2.35
C HIS A 203 20.63 4.87 1.90
N ASN A 204 20.66 5.15 0.62
CA ASN A 204 21.52 6.16 0.00
C ASN A 204 20.99 7.60 0.05
N ASN A 205 20.00 7.87 0.87
CA ASN A 205 19.43 9.20 1.11
C ASN A 205 19.39 9.48 2.61
N GLU A 206 18.97 10.69 3.00
CA GLU A 206 18.89 11.09 4.41
C GLU A 206 18.06 10.10 5.26
N ALA A 207 18.56 9.77 6.44
CA ALA A 207 17.93 8.82 7.36
C ALA A 207 16.48 9.16 7.73
N ASN A 208 16.14 10.45 7.69
CA ASN A 208 14.78 10.91 7.99
C ASN A 208 13.82 10.84 6.79
N PHE A 209 14.33 10.53 5.59
CA PHE A 209 13.46 10.38 4.42
C PHE A 209 12.50 9.20 4.63
N TYR A 210 11.20 9.47 4.57
CA TYR A 210 10.09 8.61 5.04
C TYR A 210 10.15 8.20 6.52
N GLY A 211 11.04 8.80 7.33
CA GLY A 211 11.19 8.48 8.75
C GLY A 211 11.93 7.18 9.03
N ARG A 212 12.70 6.64 8.09
CA ARG A 212 13.39 5.33 8.18
C ARG A 212 14.20 5.14 9.46
N ARG A 213 14.83 6.19 9.95
CA ARG A 213 15.60 6.14 11.21
C ARG A 213 14.78 5.62 12.40
N SER A 214 13.49 5.98 12.47
CA SER A 214 12.59 5.53 13.54
C SER A 214 11.80 4.28 13.17
N ILE A 215 11.64 4.00 11.87
CA ILE A 215 10.80 2.91 11.37
C ILE A 215 11.56 1.58 11.30
N PHE A 216 12.81 1.58 10.86
CA PHE A 216 13.58 0.35 10.71
C PHE A 216 13.78 -0.45 12.00
N PRO A 217 13.99 0.18 13.18
CA PRO A 217 13.94 -0.58 14.44
C PRO A 217 12.59 -1.26 14.69
N ASN A 218 11.47 -0.63 14.31
CA ASN A 218 10.13 -1.21 14.45
C ASN A 218 9.88 -2.34 13.43
N LEU A 219 10.66 -2.41 12.37
CA LEU A 219 10.71 -3.52 11.42
C LEU A 219 11.77 -4.57 11.76
N GLY A 220 12.41 -4.48 12.94
CA GLY A 220 13.35 -5.48 13.44
C GLY A 220 14.77 -5.39 12.89
N PHE A 221 15.14 -4.29 12.20
CA PHE A 221 16.54 -4.10 11.81
C PHE A 221 17.42 -3.77 13.03
N ASP A 222 18.53 -4.48 13.19
CA ASP A 222 19.49 -4.25 14.27
C ASP A 222 20.26 -2.94 14.08
N THR A 223 20.58 -2.62 12.83
CA THR A 223 21.37 -1.44 12.49
C THR A 223 20.91 -0.78 11.19
N PHE A 224 21.14 0.52 11.06
CA PHE A 224 20.80 1.32 9.89
C PHE A 224 21.88 2.34 9.53
N THR A 225 22.27 2.38 8.26
CA THR A 225 23.19 3.37 7.68
C THR A 225 22.51 4.17 6.57
N SER A 226 22.72 5.49 6.53
CA SER A 226 22.19 6.41 5.51
C SER A 226 23.26 7.38 5.04
#